data_cc295eb42e373744e0df18981060f550
#
_entry.id   cc295eb42e373744e0df18981060f550
#
_cell.length_a   1.000
_cell.length_b   1.000
_cell.length_c   1.000
_cell.angle_alpha   90.00
_cell.angle_beta   90.00
_cell.angle_gamma   90.00
#
_symmetry.space_group_name_H-M   'P 1'
#
loop_
_entity.id
_entity.type
_entity.pdbx_description
1 polymer ?
#
loop_
_entity_poly.entity_id
_entity_poly.type
_entity_poly.pdbx_seq_one_letter_code
_entity_poly.pdbx_strand_id
1 'polypeptide(L)'
;MFTNEKMFLFALVTTLFITSCGQKQKGSNTLIRPVKTAQISSQSVIRKDFSGIVEAVEYVRLAFRVSGQIISLPVVEGQRVKKGQLIAAIDPRDISLQYAADKAAYETAAAQVERNKRLLGRQAISLQEYEISVANYQKAKSAYELSTNNMRDTKLLAPFDGSIEKRLVENYQRVNSGEGIVRLVNTQKLRIKFTVPDDYLYLLRAKDATFKVEFDTYKGTVFNARLEEYLDISTDGTGIPVTIIID
;
A
#
# COMPACT_ATOMS: atom_id res chain seq x y z
N MET A 1 30.86 -60.22 -106.27
CA MET A 1 30.27 -58.96 -106.64
C MET A 1 28.86 -58.91 -105.98
N PHE A 2 28.83 -58.57 -104.73
CA PHE A 2 27.53 -58.47 -104.00
C PHE A 2 27.44 -57.11 -103.43
N THR A 3 26.50 -56.49 -103.83
CA THR A 3 26.21 -55.08 -104.03
C THR A 3 26.03 -54.28 -102.73
N ASN A 4 26.55 -53.14 -102.78
CA ASN A 4 26.47 -52.08 -101.78
C ASN A 4 25.02 -51.72 -101.36
N GLU A 5 23.99 -52.18 -102.05
CA GLU A 5 22.62 -51.82 -101.72
C GLU A 5 22.12 -52.50 -100.43
N LYS A 6 22.54 -53.75 -100.21
CA LYS A 6 22.07 -54.49 -98.98
C LYS A 6 22.74 -53.95 -97.72
N MET A 7 23.91 -53.41 -97.85
CA MET A 7 24.65 -52.81 -96.75
C MET A 7 24.10 -51.39 -96.37
N PHE A 8 23.56 -50.70 -97.40
CA PHE A 8 22.87 -49.43 -97.18
C PHE A 8 21.50 -49.62 -96.57
N LEU A 9 20.79 -50.69 -96.93
CA LEU A 9 19.48 -50.99 -96.33
C LEU A 9 19.60 -51.46 -94.92
N PHE A 10 20.69 -52.16 -94.54
CA PHE A 10 20.96 -52.58 -93.13
C PHE A 10 21.45 -51.39 -92.28
N ALA A 11 22.20 -50.45 -92.84
CA ALA A 11 22.57 -49.28 -92.11
C ALA A 11 21.41 -48.29 -91.88
N LEU A 12 20.45 -48.25 -92.85
CA LEU A 12 19.23 -47.46 -92.77
C LEU A 12 18.24 -48.02 -91.74
N VAL A 13 18.14 -49.35 -91.54
CA VAL A 13 17.31 -49.97 -90.59
C VAL A 13 17.85 -49.90 -89.16
N THR A 14 19.20 -49.91 -89.05
CA THR A 14 19.87 -49.72 -87.74
C THR A 14 19.80 -48.29 -87.21
N THR A 15 19.75 -47.27 -88.09
CA THR A 15 19.57 -45.87 -87.62
C THR A 15 18.17 -45.53 -87.24
N LEU A 16 17.11 -46.33 -87.61
CA LEU A 16 15.72 -46.09 -87.26
C LEU A 16 15.38 -46.60 -85.86
N PHE A 17 16.23 -47.46 -85.20
CA PHE A 17 15.98 -48.02 -83.92
C PHE A 17 16.61 -47.20 -82.74
N ILE A 18 17.34 -46.12 -82.99
CA ILE A 18 18.01 -45.34 -81.95
C ILE A 18 17.15 -44.14 -81.47
N THR A 19 15.98 -43.85 -82.05
CA THR A 19 15.16 -42.68 -81.70
C THR A 19 13.97 -42.96 -80.83
N SER A 20 13.92 -44.11 -80.15
CA SER A 20 12.80 -44.42 -79.24
C SER A 20 13.29 -44.67 -77.83
N CYS A 21 13.70 -43.64 -77.13
CA CYS A 21 13.65 -43.61 -75.67
C CYS A 21 13.77 -42.17 -75.20
N GLY A 22 12.80 -41.34 -75.55
CA GLY A 22 12.49 -40.11 -74.87
C GLY A 22 11.41 -40.37 -73.83
N GLN A 23 11.74 -41.06 -72.73
CA GLN A 23 10.85 -41.19 -71.58
C GLN A 23 10.70 -39.81 -70.96
N LYS A 24 9.63 -39.08 -71.28
CA LYS A 24 9.20 -37.91 -70.55
C LYS A 24 8.99 -38.35 -69.11
N GLN A 25 9.97 -38.10 -68.28
CA GLN A 25 9.76 -38.12 -66.83
C GLN A 25 8.59 -37.15 -66.54
N LYS A 26 7.43 -37.70 -66.24
CA LYS A 26 6.35 -36.96 -65.63
C LYS A 26 6.94 -36.38 -64.35
N GLY A 27 7.33 -35.11 -64.40
CA GLY A 27 7.63 -34.37 -63.17
C GLY A 27 6.43 -34.58 -62.25
N SER A 28 6.69 -35.25 -61.18
CA SER A 28 5.78 -35.28 -60.04
C SER A 28 5.56 -33.82 -59.64
N ASN A 29 4.42 -33.27 -60.04
CA ASN A 29 3.92 -32.04 -59.46
C ASN A 29 3.62 -32.36 -58.00
N THR A 30 4.66 -32.39 -57.17
CA THR A 30 4.51 -32.21 -55.76
C THR A 30 3.81 -30.88 -55.56
N LEU A 31 2.52 -30.93 -55.33
CA LEU A 31 1.75 -29.78 -54.86
C LEU A 31 2.39 -29.33 -53.53
N ILE A 32 3.34 -28.43 -53.63
CA ILE A 32 3.90 -27.74 -52.45
C ILE A 32 2.74 -26.91 -51.91
N ARG A 33 2.04 -27.44 -50.95
CA ARG A 33 1.06 -26.66 -50.20
C ARG A 33 1.83 -25.66 -49.34
N PRO A 34 1.66 -24.36 -49.56
CA PRO A 34 2.31 -23.37 -48.68
C PRO A 34 1.74 -23.54 -47.29
N VAL A 35 2.57 -24.00 -46.37
CA VAL A 35 2.22 -24.04 -44.93
C VAL A 35 2.61 -22.70 -44.36
N LYS A 36 1.65 -21.97 -43.84
CA LYS A 36 1.92 -20.81 -43.01
C LYS A 36 2.63 -21.27 -41.73
N THR A 37 3.92 -21.07 -41.64
CA THR A 37 4.67 -21.26 -40.42
C THR A 37 4.63 -19.95 -39.65
N ALA A 38 4.14 -19.97 -38.43
CA ALA A 38 4.32 -18.89 -37.48
C ALA A 38 5.56 -19.21 -36.62
N GLN A 39 6.49 -18.28 -36.54
CA GLN A 39 7.55 -18.38 -35.54
C GLN A 39 6.91 -18.16 -34.18
N ILE A 40 6.93 -19.19 -33.35
CA ILE A 40 6.57 -19.07 -31.94
C ILE A 40 7.71 -18.30 -31.30
N SER A 41 7.49 -17.01 -31.00
CA SER A 41 8.43 -16.28 -30.17
C SER A 41 8.35 -16.84 -28.75
N SER A 42 9.49 -17.18 -28.16
CA SER A 42 9.60 -17.67 -26.77
C SER A 42 9.25 -16.61 -25.70
N GLN A 43 8.87 -15.41 -26.11
CA GLN A 43 8.42 -14.33 -25.26
C GLN A 43 6.90 -14.12 -25.41
N SER A 44 6.10 -15.07 -24.98
CA SER A 44 4.67 -14.84 -24.81
C SER A 44 4.42 -14.19 -23.45
N VAL A 45 4.19 -12.89 -23.45
CA VAL A 45 3.69 -12.19 -22.26
C VAL A 45 2.20 -12.54 -22.13
N ILE A 46 1.86 -13.21 -21.05
CA ILE A 46 0.45 -13.46 -20.70
C ILE A 46 -0.05 -12.22 -19.96
N ARG A 47 -0.96 -11.49 -20.57
CA ARG A 47 -1.64 -10.35 -19.96
C ARG A 47 -3.06 -10.74 -19.59
N LYS A 48 -3.46 -10.42 -18.36
CA LYS A 48 -4.81 -10.57 -17.85
C LYS A 48 -5.23 -9.30 -17.15
N ASP A 49 -6.45 -8.87 -17.40
CA ASP A 49 -7.00 -7.65 -16.83
C ASP A 49 -8.09 -8.06 -15.82
N PHE A 50 -8.04 -7.47 -14.62
CA PHE A 50 -8.98 -7.71 -13.53
C PHE A 50 -9.51 -6.38 -13.03
N SER A 51 -10.80 -6.31 -12.72
CA SER A 51 -11.39 -5.14 -12.08
C SER A 51 -11.12 -5.17 -10.58
N GLY A 52 -10.72 -4.03 -10.02
CA GLY A 52 -10.40 -3.90 -8.60
C GLY A 52 -11.02 -2.67 -7.97
N ILE A 53 -11.07 -2.66 -6.65
CA ILE A 53 -11.55 -1.55 -5.82
C ILE A 53 -10.35 -0.89 -5.17
N VAL A 54 -10.28 0.44 -5.31
CA VAL A 54 -9.23 1.26 -4.68
C VAL A 54 -9.62 1.55 -3.24
N GLU A 55 -8.70 1.28 -2.33
CA GLU A 55 -8.84 1.63 -0.92
C GLU A 55 -7.58 2.40 -0.47
N ALA A 56 -7.72 3.25 0.54
CA ALA A 56 -6.56 3.80 1.21
C ALA A 56 -5.89 2.72 2.07
N VAL A 57 -4.56 2.69 2.07
CA VAL A 57 -3.78 1.69 2.84
C VAL A 57 -4.03 1.81 4.34
N GLU A 58 -4.12 3.05 4.82
CA GLU A 58 -4.23 3.34 6.25
C GLU A 58 -5.40 4.28 6.51
N TYR A 59 -6.21 3.91 7.48
CA TYR A 59 -7.17 4.82 8.09
C TYR A 59 -7.05 4.75 9.60
N VAL A 60 -7.29 5.85 10.27
CA VAL A 60 -7.31 5.91 11.73
C VAL A 60 -8.55 6.65 12.21
N ARG A 61 -9.19 6.12 13.24
CA ARG A 61 -10.20 6.86 14.00
C ARG A 61 -9.49 7.68 15.07
N LEU A 62 -9.48 8.98 14.90
CA LEU A 62 -8.91 9.89 15.86
C LEU A 62 -9.89 10.08 17.01
N ALA A 63 -9.38 10.00 18.23
CA ALA A 63 -10.13 10.11 19.48
C ALA A 63 -9.35 10.94 20.49
N PHE A 64 -10.06 11.65 21.36
CA PHE A 64 -9.43 12.29 22.51
C PHE A 64 -9.04 11.26 23.59
N ARG A 65 -7.97 11.53 24.29
CA ARG A 65 -7.55 10.77 25.47
C ARG A 65 -8.24 11.20 26.76
N VAL A 66 -8.86 12.37 26.74
CA VAL A 66 -9.58 12.98 27.86
C VAL A 66 -11.02 13.26 27.44
N SER A 67 -11.94 13.20 28.39
CA SER A 67 -13.35 13.50 28.14
C SER A 67 -13.62 14.98 28.25
N GLY A 68 -14.58 15.49 27.47
CA GLY A 68 -14.97 16.91 27.53
C GLY A 68 -16.00 17.27 26.48
N GLN A 69 -16.39 18.54 26.46
CA GLN A 69 -17.26 19.10 25.44
C GLN A 69 -16.42 19.64 24.27
N ILE A 70 -16.75 19.30 23.04
CA ILE A 70 -16.11 19.85 21.85
C ILE A 70 -16.47 21.33 21.74
N ILE A 71 -15.47 22.19 21.67
CA ILE A 71 -15.66 23.64 21.46
C ILE A 71 -15.24 24.08 20.05
N SER A 72 -14.51 23.24 19.34
CA SER A 72 -14.06 23.52 17.98
C SER A 72 -13.84 22.23 17.20
N LEU A 73 -14.44 22.14 16.01
CA LEU A 73 -14.28 21.07 15.04
C LEU A 73 -14.17 21.70 13.64
N PRO A 74 -13.02 22.36 13.32
CA PRO A 74 -12.88 23.20 12.14
C PRO A 74 -12.74 22.42 10.83
N VAL A 75 -12.72 21.08 10.87
CA VAL A 75 -12.53 20.23 9.69
C VAL A 75 -13.87 19.79 9.11
N VAL A 76 -13.91 19.60 7.77
CA VAL A 76 -15.04 19.07 7.02
C VAL A 76 -14.67 17.77 6.31
N GLU A 77 -15.67 16.95 5.98
CA GLU A 77 -15.50 15.73 5.21
C GLU A 77 -14.91 16.04 3.82
N GLY A 78 -13.96 15.22 3.35
CA GLY A 78 -13.21 15.44 2.13
C GLY A 78 -12.04 16.42 2.24
N GLN A 79 -11.90 17.14 3.36
CA GLN A 79 -10.81 18.11 3.55
C GLN A 79 -9.46 17.41 3.70
N ARG A 80 -8.44 17.92 2.98
CA ARG A 80 -7.04 17.53 3.20
C ARG A 80 -6.47 18.24 4.40
N VAL A 81 -5.77 17.50 5.23
CA VAL A 81 -5.10 17.98 6.45
C VAL A 81 -3.65 17.57 6.46
N LYS A 82 -2.81 18.40 7.09
CA LYS A 82 -1.37 18.14 7.27
C LYS A 82 -1.11 17.58 8.67
N LYS A 83 -0.05 16.80 8.83
CA LYS A 83 0.43 16.36 10.13
C LYS A 83 0.58 17.54 11.09
N GLY A 84 0.05 17.40 12.32
CA GLY A 84 0.04 18.44 13.33
C GLY A 84 -1.07 19.48 13.18
N GLN A 85 -1.90 19.44 12.13
CA GLN A 85 -3.04 20.32 11.97
C GLN A 85 -4.12 20.02 13.01
N LEU A 86 -4.74 21.05 13.56
CA LEU A 86 -5.83 20.90 14.53
C LEU A 86 -7.06 20.31 13.84
N ILE A 87 -7.55 19.21 14.39
CA ILE A 87 -8.76 18.51 13.95
C ILE A 87 -9.95 18.90 14.83
N ALA A 88 -9.77 18.86 16.14
CA ALA A 88 -10.80 19.21 17.11
C ALA A 88 -10.18 19.70 18.41
N ALA A 89 -10.94 20.44 19.21
CA ALA A 89 -10.56 20.84 20.56
C ALA A 89 -11.73 20.69 21.50
N ILE A 90 -11.45 20.21 22.72
CA ILE A 90 -12.41 20.19 23.83
C ILE A 90 -12.16 21.35 24.78
N ASP A 91 -13.17 21.67 25.59
CA ASP A 91 -13.09 22.72 26.60
C ASP A 91 -11.97 22.44 27.61
N PRO A 92 -10.92 23.28 27.68
CA PRO A 92 -9.79 23.03 28.55
C PRO A 92 -9.96 23.58 29.97
N ARG A 93 -11.08 24.27 30.31
CA ARG A 93 -11.20 25.06 31.54
C ARG A 93 -10.83 24.27 32.79
N ASP A 94 -11.47 23.14 33.06
CA ASP A 94 -11.24 22.35 34.25
C ASP A 94 -9.83 21.73 34.24
N ILE A 95 -9.38 21.27 33.09
CA ILE A 95 -8.05 20.69 32.90
C ILE A 95 -6.95 21.73 33.11
N SER A 96 -7.19 22.96 32.66
CA SER A 96 -6.25 24.07 32.83
C SER A 96 -6.09 24.52 34.28
N LEU A 97 -7.17 24.48 35.05
CA LEU A 97 -7.12 24.75 36.50
C LEU A 97 -6.31 23.69 37.25
N GLN A 98 -6.54 22.42 36.93
CA GLN A 98 -5.75 21.32 37.50
C GLN A 98 -4.27 21.43 37.12
N TYR A 99 -3.97 21.72 35.86
CA TYR A 99 -2.60 21.95 35.39
C TYR A 99 -1.92 23.08 36.15
N ALA A 100 -2.62 24.19 36.37
CA ALA A 100 -2.05 25.35 37.12
C ALA A 100 -1.77 24.98 38.58
N ALA A 101 -2.65 24.24 39.22
CA ALA A 101 -2.48 23.77 40.62
C ALA A 101 -1.27 22.81 40.73
N ASP A 102 -1.19 21.81 39.86
CA ASP A 102 -0.11 20.82 39.88
C ASP A 102 1.26 21.48 39.54
N LYS A 103 1.27 22.46 38.62
CA LYS A 103 2.46 23.25 38.31
C LYS A 103 2.97 23.99 39.52
N ALA A 104 2.10 24.68 40.24
CA ALA A 104 2.47 25.43 41.47
C ALA A 104 3.01 24.49 42.56
N ALA A 105 2.37 23.30 42.75
CA ALA A 105 2.84 22.30 43.70
C ALA A 105 4.24 21.76 43.30
N TYR A 106 4.45 21.48 42.03
CA TYR A 106 5.75 21.04 41.50
C TYR A 106 6.84 22.09 41.72
N GLU A 107 6.60 23.38 41.37
CA GLU A 107 7.55 24.47 41.54
C GLU A 107 7.92 24.68 43.05
N THR A 108 6.93 24.58 43.94
CA THR A 108 7.13 24.65 45.37
C THR A 108 7.98 23.49 45.92
N ALA A 109 7.66 22.26 45.51
CA ALA A 109 8.42 21.09 45.94
C ALA A 109 9.85 21.10 45.38
N ALA A 110 10.06 21.56 44.15
CA ALA A 110 11.40 21.73 43.55
C ALA A 110 12.25 22.72 44.34
N ALA A 111 11.68 23.89 44.69
CA ALA A 111 12.37 24.89 45.51
C ALA A 111 12.72 24.36 46.90
N GLN A 112 11.85 23.51 47.50
CA GLN A 112 12.10 22.89 48.79
C GLN A 112 13.26 21.88 48.74
N VAL A 113 13.31 21.01 47.74
CA VAL A 113 14.43 20.06 47.54
C VAL A 113 15.75 20.80 47.42
N GLU A 114 15.81 21.83 46.58
CA GLU A 114 17.02 22.62 46.40
C GLU A 114 17.47 23.36 47.68
N ARG A 115 16.52 23.81 48.50
CA ARG A 115 16.80 24.41 49.82
C ARG A 115 17.32 23.34 50.80
N ASN A 116 16.63 22.20 50.88
CA ASN A 116 17.00 21.11 51.79
C ASN A 116 18.36 20.51 51.40
N LYS A 117 18.68 20.41 50.12
CA LYS A 117 19.98 19.95 49.62
C LYS A 117 21.13 20.86 50.14
N ARG A 118 20.94 22.18 50.14
CA ARG A 118 21.94 23.14 50.66
C ARG A 118 22.05 23.04 52.20
N LEU A 119 20.92 22.81 52.90
CA LEU A 119 20.92 22.66 54.36
C LEU A 119 21.57 21.35 54.82
N LEU A 120 21.33 20.27 54.10
CA LEU A 120 21.98 18.96 54.31
C LEU A 120 23.50 19.08 54.13
N GLY A 121 23.96 19.76 53.10
CA GLY A 121 25.41 20.03 52.88
C GLY A 121 26.06 20.86 54.01
N ARG A 122 25.26 21.58 54.81
CA ARG A 122 25.69 22.31 55.98
C ARG A 122 25.39 21.57 57.31
N GLN A 123 24.93 20.34 57.22
CA GLN A 123 24.50 19.50 58.37
C GLN A 123 23.38 20.14 59.23
N ALA A 124 22.58 21.03 58.60
CA ALA A 124 21.50 21.74 59.29
C ALA A 124 20.16 21.01 59.30
N ILE A 125 20.04 19.90 58.55
CA ILE A 125 18.87 18.98 58.55
C ILE A 125 19.35 17.53 58.47
N SER A 126 18.46 16.61 58.83
CA SER A 126 18.72 15.15 58.70
C SER A 126 18.66 14.69 57.26
N LEU A 127 19.31 13.56 56.96
CA LEU A 127 19.19 12.86 55.65
C LEU A 127 17.73 12.48 55.41
N GLN A 128 17.03 12.00 56.41
CA GLN A 128 15.61 11.63 56.33
C GLN A 128 14.72 12.78 55.84
N GLU A 129 14.94 13.99 56.42
CA GLU A 129 14.20 15.19 55.99
C GLU A 129 14.44 15.58 54.55
N TYR A 130 15.68 15.45 54.09
CA TYR A 130 16.02 15.65 52.67
C TYR A 130 15.33 14.60 51.80
N GLU A 131 15.39 13.31 52.14
CA GLU A 131 14.75 12.21 51.39
C GLU A 131 13.23 12.38 51.33
N ILE A 132 12.57 12.82 52.40
CA ILE A 132 11.14 13.16 52.38
C ILE A 132 10.85 14.28 51.38
N SER A 133 11.72 15.31 51.31
CA SER A 133 11.53 16.40 50.34
C SER A 133 11.72 15.94 48.91
N VAL A 134 12.67 15.02 48.64
CA VAL A 134 12.86 14.40 47.35
C VAL A 134 11.64 13.56 46.93
N ALA A 135 11.08 12.79 47.86
CA ALA A 135 9.88 11.98 47.59
C ALA A 135 8.64 12.86 47.27
N ASN A 136 8.48 13.97 48.03
CA ASN A 136 7.40 14.94 47.76
C ASN A 136 7.57 15.64 46.40
N TYR A 137 8.81 16.03 46.05
CA TYR A 137 9.13 16.56 44.72
C TYR A 137 8.78 15.58 43.62
N GLN A 138 9.16 14.31 43.76
CA GLN A 138 8.87 13.29 42.72
C GLN A 138 7.37 13.08 42.54
N LYS A 139 6.59 13.07 43.66
CA LYS A 139 5.14 13.02 43.61
C LYS A 139 4.52 14.21 42.86
N ALA A 140 4.95 15.43 43.21
CA ALA A 140 4.45 16.64 42.59
C ALA A 140 4.84 16.72 41.10
N LYS A 141 6.05 16.27 40.76
CA LYS A 141 6.53 16.17 39.36
C LYS A 141 5.64 15.24 38.54
N SER A 142 5.34 14.05 39.04
CA SER A 142 4.48 13.10 38.34
C SER A 142 3.05 13.64 38.13
N ALA A 143 2.49 14.35 39.11
CA ALA A 143 1.17 14.98 39.00
C ALA A 143 1.19 16.09 37.92
N TYR A 144 2.22 16.94 37.92
CA TYR A 144 2.41 17.99 36.91
C TYR A 144 2.59 17.43 35.49
N GLU A 145 3.37 16.36 35.33
CA GLU A 145 3.53 15.69 34.02
C GLU A 145 2.22 15.11 33.52
N LEU A 146 1.41 14.52 34.40
CA LEU A 146 0.08 13.98 34.06
C LEU A 146 -0.86 15.10 33.60
N SER A 147 -0.96 16.19 34.37
CA SER A 147 -1.83 17.32 34.02
C SER A 147 -1.36 18.05 32.76
N THR A 148 -0.03 18.11 32.51
CA THR A 148 0.55 18.61 31.27
C THR A 148 0.11 17.78 30.07
N ASN A 149 0.14 16.45 30.19
CA ASN A 149 -0.33 15.56 29.14
C ASN A 149 -1.84 15.73 28.90
N ASN A 150 -2.63 15.77 29.97
CA ASN A 150 -4.08 15.99 29.85
C ASN A 150 -4.40 17.33 29.14
N MET A 151 -3.66 18.40 29.48
CA MET A 151 -3.80 19.71 28.83
C MET A 151 -3.47 19.65 27.34
N ARG A 152 -2.43 18.94 26.96
CA ARG A 152 -2.09 18.72 25.55
C ARG A 152 -3.15 17.90 24.84
N ASP A 153 -3.69 16.88 25.50
CA ASP A 153 -4.67 15.95 24.95
C ASP A 153 -6.08 16.59 24.80
N THR A 154 -6.27 17.86 25.22
CA THR A 154 -7.47 18.65 24.88
C THR A 154 -7.51 19.07 23.41
N LYS A 155 -6.39 18.97 22.68
CA LYS A 155 -6.28 19.27 21.27
C LYS A 155 -6.03 17.98 20.48
N LEU A 156 -6.93 17.66 19.56
CA LEU A 156 -6.79 16.53 18.66
C LEU A 156 -6.09 16.99 17.39
N LEU A 157 -4.89 16.47 17.14
CA LEU A 157 -4.07 16.83 15.99
C LEU A 157 -3.98 15.67 15.01
N ALA A 158 -3.82 15.97 13.71
CA ALA A 158 -3.60 14.96 12.69
C ALA A 158 -2.21 14.29 12.89
N PRO A 159 -2.13 12.96 12.99
CA PRO A 159 -0.86 12.25 13.18
C PRO A 159 -0.02 12.15 11.89
N PHE A 160 -0.66 12.26 10.72
CA PHE A 160 -0.04 12.22 9.38
C PHE A 160 -0.83 13.08 8.38
N ASP A 161 -0.27 13.29 7.20
CA ASP A 161 -0.94 13.98 6.10
C ASP A 161 -2.00 13.08 5.48
N GLY A 162 -3.23 13.59 5.33
CA GLY A 162 -4.33 12.78 4.83
C GLY A 162 -5.57 13.58 4.49
N SER A 163 -6.69 12.88 4.36
CA SER A 163 -8.01 13.46 4.14
C SER A 163 -8.99 12.99 5.20
N ILE A 164 -9.87 13.88 5.64
CA ILE A 164 -10.98 13.53 6.53
C ILE A 164 -12.04 12.77 5.72
N GLU A 165 -12.18 11.49 6.00
CA GLU A 165 -13.18 10.64 5.33
C GLU A 165 -14.57 10.91 5.89
N LYS A 166 -14.67 10.94 7.23
CA LYS A 166 -15.96 11.10 7.90
C LYS A 166 -15.81 11.79 9.25
N ARG A 167 -16.76 12.64 9.60
CA ARG A 167 -16.96 13.13 10.96
C ARG A 167 -17.92 12.18 11.68
N LEU A 168 -17.60 11.81 12.92
CA LEU A 168 -18.40 10.89 13.73
C LEU A 168 -19.19 11.60 14.84
N VAL A 169 -18.88 12.89 15.06
CA VAL A 169 -19.46 13.72 16.11
C VAL A 169 -19.71 15.14 15.60
N GLU A 170 -20.54 15.89 16.30
CA GLU A 170 -20.86 17.27 16.00
C GLU A 170 -20.16 18.25 16.97
N ASN A 171 -20.09 19.52 16.55
CA ASN A 171 -19.57 20.58 17.41
C ASN A 171 -20.49 20.76 18.64
N TYR A 172 -19.90 21.11 19.78
CA TYR A 172 -20.57 21.24 21.08
C TYR A 172 -21.07 19.93 21.69
N GLN A 173 -20.88 18.80 21.05
CA GLN A 173 -21.17 17.48 21.63
C GLN A 173 -20.18 17.16 22.76
N ARG A 174 -20.67 16.48 23.81
CA ARG A 174 -19.81 15.91 24.86
C ARG A 174 -19.32 14.55 24.39
N VAL A 175 -18.02 14.31 24.55
CA VAL A 175 -17.35 13.07 24.14
C VAL A 175 -16.59 12.46 25.30
N ASN A 176 -16.45 11.14 25.24
CA ASN A 176 -15.70 10.36 26.21
C ASN A 176 -14.28 10.07 25.68
N SER A 177 -13.37 9.74 26.61
CA SER A 177 -12.04 9.25 26.24
C SER A 177 -12.15 8.00 25.38
N GLY A 178 -11.43 7.97 24.23
CA GLY A 178 -11.46 6.86 23.26
C GLY A 178 -12.62 6.90 22.27
N GLU A 179 -13.56 7.82 22.39
CA GLU A 179 -14.65 7.99 21.43
C GLU A 179 -14.12 8.59 20.11
N GLY A 180 -14.46 7.94 18.99
CA GLY A 180 -13.99 8.38 17.66
C GLY A 180 -14.62 9.71 17.26
N ILE A 181 -13.79 10.68 16.88
CA ILE A 181 -14.19 12.03 16.48
C ILE A 181 -14.27 12.15 14.95
N VAL A 182 -13.20 11.73 14.28
CA VAL A 182 -13.12 11.71 12.81
C VAL A 182 -12.40 10.46 12.34
N ARG A 183 -12.67 10.05 11.10
CA ARG A 183 -11.88 9.08 10.39
C ARG A 183 -10.93 9.83 9.44
N LEU A 184 -9.63 9.67 9.68
CA LEU A 184 -8.55 10.23 8.86
C LEU A 184 -7.97 9.11 7.98
N VAL A 185 -7.83 9.38 6.69
CA VAL A 185 -7.34 8.42 5.68
C VAL A 185 -6.04 8.92 5.11
N ASN A 186 -5.05 8.05 5.03
CA ASN A 186 -3.80 8.34 4.35
C ASN A 186 -4.01 8.21 2.83
N THR A 187 -3.91 9.33 2.10
CA THR A 187 -4.12 9.37 0.65
C THR A 187 -2.83 9.22 -0.16
N GLN A 188 -1.68 9.08 0.50
CA GLN A 188 -0.38 8.96 -0.19
C GLN A 188 -0.13 7.55 -0.72
N LYS A 189 -0.73 6.54 -0.10
CA LYS A 189 -0.60 5.15 -0.52
C LYS A 189 -1.97 4.57 -0.82
N LEU A 190 -2.13 4.07 -2.02
CA LEU A 190 -3.37 3.44 -2.47
C LEU A 190 -3.16 1.94 -2.59
N ARG A 191 -4.12 1.21 -2.08
CA ARG A 191 -4.23 -0.24 -2.17
C ARG A 191 -5.37 -0.59 -3.11
N ILE A 192 -5.17 -1.62 -3.93
CA ILE A 192 -6.21 -2.12 -4.80
C ILE A 192 -6.49 -3.56 -4.43
N LYS A 193 -7.75 -3.83 -4.14
CA LYS A 193 -8.25 -5.18 -3.91
C LYS A 193 -9.00 -5.67 -5.13
N PHE A 194 -8.69 -6.86 -5.58
CA PHE A 194 -9.37 -7.53 -6.67
C PHE A 194 -9.36 -9.04 -6.46
N THR A 195 -10.18 -9.74 -7.21
CA THR A 195 -10.30 -11.20 -7.12
C THR A 195 -9.78 -11.83 -8.38
N VAL A 196 -8.94 -12.85 -8.22
CA VAL A 196 -8.35 -13.63 -9.31
C VAL A 196 -8.96 -15.03 -9.28
N PRO A 197 -9.52 -15.54 -10.40
CA PRO A 197 -9.95 -16.92 -10.48
C PRO A 197 -8.80 -17.90 -10.21
N ASP A 198 -9.10 -19.03 -9.61
CA ASP A 198 -8.11 -20.05 -9.19
C ASP A 198 -7.20 -20.51 -10.35
N ASP A 199 -7.73 -20.55 -11.58
CA ASP A 199 -7.00 -20.91 -12.79
C ASP A 199 -5.80 -20.01 -13.08
N TYR A 200 -5.77 -18.81 -12.53
CA TYR A 200 -4.69 -17.82 -12.73
C TYR A 200 -3.75 -17.66 -11.53
N LEU A 201 -3.89 -18.48 -10.50
CA LEU A 201 -3.02 -18.42 -9.31
C LEU A 201 -1.53 -18.55 -9.66
N TYR A 202 -1.21 -19.34 -10.69
CA TYR A 202 0.15 -19.52 -11.15
C TYR A 202 0.83 -18.22 -11.60
N LEU A 203 0.05 -17.23 -12.09
CA LEU A 203 0.56 -15.90 -12.47
C LEU A 203 1.02 -15.10 -11.27
N LEU A 204 0.34 -15.23 -10.13
CA LEU A 204 0.71 -14.54 -8.89
C LEU A 204 2.01 -15.09 -8.29
N ARG A 205 2.30 -16.36 -8.53
CA ARG A 205 3.51 -17.05 -8.05
C ARG A 205 4.72 -16.92 -8.98
N ALA A 206 4.53 -16.36 -10.17
CA ALA A 206 5.61 -16.16 -11.13
C ALA A 206 6.59 -15.09 -10.59
N LYS A 207 7.90 -15.37 -10.64
CA LYS A 207 8.95 -14.47 -10.12
C LYS A 207 9.04 -13.14 -10.86
N ASP A 208 8.57 -13.10 -12.09
CA ASP A 208 8.58 -11.96 -13.02
C ASP A 208 7.18 -11.34 -13.22
N ALA A 209 6.23 -11.68 -12.34
CA ALA A 209 4.91 -11.08 -12.36
C ALA A 209 5.00 -9.56 -12.13
N THR A 210 4.47 -8.79 -13.05
CA THR A 210 4.38 -7.33 -12.94
C THR A 210 2.93 -6.90 -12.90
N PHE A 211 2.60 -5.99 -11.98
CA PHE A 211 1.26 -5.46 -11.81
C PHE A 211 1.22 -4.04 -12.34
N LYS A 212 0.26 -3.78 -13.19
CA LYS A 212 0.00 -2.46 -13.78
C LYS A 212 -1.44 -2.08 -13.52
N VAL A 213 -1.67 -0.84 -13.14
CA VAL A 213 -2.97 -0.31 -12.80
C VAL A 213 -3.32 0.83 -13.73
N GLU A 214 -4.51 0.80 -14.26
CA GLU A 214 -5.10 1.89 -15.01
C GLU A 214 -6.44 2.26 -14.36
N PHE A 215 -6.67 3.55 -14.14
CA PHE A 215 -7.92 4.04 -13.57
C PHE A 215 -8.86 4.51 -14.67
N ASP A 216 -10.14 4.22 -14.54
CA ASP A 216 -11.16 4.68 -15.49
C ASP A 216 -11.18 6.20 -15.66
N THR A 217 -10.82 6.93 -14.60
CA THR A 217 -10.73 8.39 -14.60
C THR A 217 -9.50 8.93 -15.33
N TYR A 218 -8.41 8.13 -15.41
CA TYR A 218 -7.12 8.52 -15.99
C TYR A 218 -6.74 7.54 -17.10
N LYS A 219 -7.59 7.44 -18.13
CA LYS A 219 -7.38 6.54 -19.27
C LYS A 219 -6.03 6.80 -19.94
N GLY A 220 -5.30 5.72 -20.20
CA GLY A 220 -3.98 5.76 -20.83
C GLY A 220 -2.81 6.06 -19.88
N THR A 221 -3.07 6.33 -18.60
CA THR A 221 -2.02 6.47 -17.60
C THR A 221 -1.89 5.16 -16.83
N VAL A 222 -0.72 4.54 -16.94
CA VAL A 222 -0.41 3.26 -16.31
C VAL A 222 0.49 3.49 -15.10
N PHE A 223 0.06 3.02 -13.95
CA PHE A 223 0.82 3.04 -12.71
C PHE A 223 1.41 1.67 -12.44
N ASN A 224 2.64 1.62 -11.97
CA ASN A 224 3.23 0.38 -11.50
C ASN A 224 2.71 0.07 -10.09
N ALA A 225 2.51 -1.20 -9.83
CA ALA A 225 2.09 -1.69 -8.53
C ALA A 225 2.88 -2.93 -8.16
N ARG A 226 2.92 -3.24 -6.87
CA ARG A 226 3.54 -4.45 -6.34
C ARG A 226 2.53 -5.26 -5.56
N LEU A 227 2.70 -6.57 -5.58
CA LEU A 227 1.91 -7.49 -4.77
C LEU A 227 2.19 -7.21 -3.29
N GLU A 228 1.14 -6.98 -2.51
CA GLU A 228 1.21 -6.86 -1.06
C GLU A 228 0.85 -8.18 -0.40
N GLU A 229 -0.31 -8.73 -0.77
CA GLU A 229 -0.88 -9.90 -0.12
C GLU A 229 -1.81 -10.64 -1.08
N TYR A 230 -1.87 -11.95 -0.97
CA TYR A 230 -2.94 -12.78 -1.53
C TYR A 230 -3.22 -13.96 -0.60
N LEU A 231 -4.45 -14.44 -0.58
CA LEU A 231 -4.83 -15.65 0.15
C LEU A 231 -4.75 -16.85 -0.80
N ASP A 232 -4.13 -17.93 -0.35
CA ASP A 232 -4.03 -19.16 -1.15
C ASP A 232 -5.35 -19.95 -1.26
N ILE A 233 -6.40 -19.47 -0.59
CA ILE A 233 -7.69 -20.15 -0.49
C ILE A 233 -8.79 -19.17 -0.90
N SER A 234 -9.66 -19.61 -1.82
CA SER A 234 -10.91 -18.91 -2.12
C SER A 234 -11.84 -18.98 -0.91
N THR A 235 -12.20 -17.83 -0.34
CA THR A 235 -13.07 -17.75 0.85
C THR A 235 -14.55 -17.96 0.52
N ASP A 236 -15.00 -17.58 -0.68
CA ASP A 236 -16.42 -17.54 -1.03
C ASP A 236 -16.73 -18.19 -2.41
N GLY A 237 -15.83 -19.02 -2.95
CA GLY A 237 -15.98 -19.63 -4.27
C GLY A 237 -15.93 -18.64 -5.45
N THR A 238 -15.61 -17.36 -5.20
CA THR A 238 -15.53 -16.32 -6.22
C THR A 238 -14.11 -16.12 -6.77
N GLY A 239 -13.12 -16.80 -6.16
CA GLY A 239 -11.70 -16.71 -6.51
C GLY A 239 -10.84 -16.24 -5.34
N ILE A 240 -9.58 -15.98 -5.63
CA ILE A 240 -8.55 -15.63 -4.66
C ILE A 240 -8.48 -14.12 -4.50
N PRO A 241 -8.69 -13.58 -3.30
CA PRO A 241 -8.52 -12.15 -3.04
C PRO A 241 -7.05 -11.78 -3.10
N VAL A 242 -6.75 -10.75 -3.88
CA VAL A 242 -5.41 -10.22 -4.10
C VAL A 242 -5.39 -8.74 -3.75
N THR A 243 -4.33 -8.32 -3.09
CA THR A 243 -4.09 -6.94 -2.72
C THR A 243 -2.76 -6.48 -3.32
N ILE A 244 -2.79 -5.38 -4.04
CA ILE A 244 -1.59 -4.71 -4.57
C ILE A 244 -1.51 -3.28 -4.07
N ILE A 245 -0.30 -2.75 -3.94
CA ILE A 245 -0.03 -1.34 -3.59
C ILE A 245 0.54 -0.65 -4.82
N ILE A 246 0.08 0.57 -5.07
CA ILE A 246 0.66 1.47 -6.07
C ILE A 246 1.91 2.10 -5.47
N ASP A 247 3.00 2.09 -6.25
CA ASP A 247 4.29 2.69 -5.89
C ASP A 247 4.30 4.21 -6.08
#